data_10eaab2a284ea8585a678fab2beb4509
#
_entry.id   10eaab2a284ea8585a678fab2beb4509
#
_cell.length_a   1.000
_cell.length_b   1.000
_cell.length_c   1.000
_cell.angle_alpha   90.00
_cell.angle_beta   90.00
_cell.angle_gamma   90.00
#
_symmetry.space_group_name_H-M   'P 1'
#
loop_
_entity.id
_entity.type
_entity.pdbx_description
1 polymer ?
#
loop_
_entity_poly.entity_id
_entity_poly.type
_entity_poly.pdbx_seq_one_letter_code
_entity_poly.pdbx_strand_id
1 'polypeptide(L)'
;MTSVSRKQDTRIAWIFSLPALMGLLCFVLLPFVLAIILSFTNLRLGSPLPLEFMGFTQYERIFSDTAFLYALRNNTLFALIVVPLQTGLALMLALLISRPLRAMTVFRTLFFMPVVFPLSLVAVVWVLVFAPGPQGMLNGVLEVLTLGVWKARDFLNDPSLALTAIAMTSIWQGVGFQMIILLAALQGIPEELYEAARVDGANRRQQFAYITIPQLRNAITFVVLVTTILAFRLFDQVQIMTQGGPSHATTTVIYEAVTAAFGSQQVAKGAAMTVVFFTLVLLLTLLQRYVMKQERVIE
;
A
#
# COMPACT_ATOMS: atom_id res chain seq x y z
N MET A 1 2.20 45.82 8.61
CA MET A 1 2.98 44.74 9.23
C MET A 1 4.42 44.86 8.78
N THR A 2 5.30 45.18 9.67
CA THR A 2 6.68 45.61 9.35
C THR A 2 7.57 44.40 9.03
N SER A 3 8.56 44.58 8.17
CA SER A 3 9.54 43.56 7.72
C SER A 3 10.32 42.87 8.85
N VAL A 4 10.34 43.46 10.02
CA VAL A 4 10.99 42.94 11.25
C VAL A 4 10.16 41.79 11.85
N SER A 5 8.83 41.88 11.86
CA SER A 5 7.92 40.82 12.34
C SER A 5 8.10 39.54 11.50
N ARG A 6 8.17 39.67 10.17
CA ARG A 6 8.29 38.53 9.25
C ARG A 6 9.61 37.74 9.44
N LYS A 7 10.73 38.41 9.77
CA LYS A 7 12.00 37.73 10.05
C LYS A 7 12.00 36.98 11.40
N GLN A 8 11.34 37.53 12.41
CA GLN A 8 11.19 36.87 13.72
C GLN A 8 10.29 35.66 13.60
N ASP A 9 9.15 35.75 12.91
CA ASP A 9 8.24 34.64 12.67
C ASP A 9 8.92 33.50 11.91
N THR A 10 9.75 33.84 10.90
CA THR A 10 10.54 32.86 10.14
C THR A 10 11.56 32.13 11.03
N ARG A 11 12.27 32.86 11.90
CA ARG A 11 13.25 32.27 12.83
C ARG A 11 12.59 31.34 13.83
N ILE A 12 11.46 31.73 14.38
CA ILE A 12 10.68 30.93 15.30
C ILE A 12 10.18 29.64 14.59
N ALA A 13 9.65 29.77 13.37
CA ALA A 13 9.22 28.62 12.57
C ALA A 13 10.38 27.62 12.33
N TRP A 14 11.59 28.11 12.00
CA TRP A 14 12.75 27.22 11.83
C TRP A 14 13.16 26.53 13.13
N ILE A 15 13.16 27.22 14.28
CA ILE A 15 13.51 26.62 15.58
C ILE A 15 12.55 25.48 15.95
N PHE A 16 11.24 25.68 15.75
CA PHE A 16 10.25 24.65 16.03
C PHE A 16 10.25 23.49 15.02
N SER A 17 10.64 23.74 13.76
CA SER A 17 10.73 22.71 12.73
C SER A 17 12.04 21.92 12.80
N LEU A 18 13.10 22.48 13.39
CA LEU A 18 14.45 21.91 13.39
C LEU A 18 14.51 20.50 13.98
N PRO A 19 13.89 20.19 15.15
CA PRO A 19 13.95 18.83 15.70
C PRO A 19 13.32 17.78 14.77
N ALA A 20 12.20 18.10 14.13
CA ALA A 20 11.54 17.23 13.17
C ALA A 20 12.39 17.04 11.90
N LEU A 21 12.97 18.13 11.39
CA LEU A 21 13.85 18.08 10.22
C LEU A 21 15.12 17.29 10.50
N MET A 22 15.73 17.47 11.68
CA MET A 22 16.90 16.67 12.08
C MET A 22 16.55 15.18 12.17
N GLY A 23 15.39 14.83 12.75
CA GLY A 23 14.90 13.45 12.76
C GLY A 23 14.75 12.87 11.35
N LEU A 24 14.12 13.60 10.43
CA LEU A 24 14.01 13.18 9.04
C LEU A 24 15.37 13.04 8.35
N LEU A 25 16.28 13.97 8.56
CA LEU A 25 17.63 13.90 8.01
C LEU A 25 18.39 12.68 8.52
N CYS A 26 18.42 12.44 9.83
CA CYS A 26 19.21 11.37 10.43
C CYS A 26 18.61 9.98 10.20
N PHE A 27 17.29 9.83 10.26
CA PHE A 27 16.64 8.51 10.25
C PHE A 27 16.01 8.12 8.91
N VAL A 28 15.84 9.06 7.99
CA VAL A 28 15.26 8.78 6.67
C VAL A 28 16.25 9.11 5.56
N LEU A 29 16.71 10.34 5.48
CA LEU A 29 17.54 10.79 4.35
C LEU A 29 18.94 10.16 4.40
N LEU A 30 19.60 10.19 5.55
CA LEU A 30 20.96 9.65 5.70
C LEU A 30 21.03 8.14 5.36
N PRO A 31 20.17 7.25 5.92
CA PRO A 31 20.16 5.82 5.54
C PRO A 31 19.88 5.62 4.04
N PHE A 32 19.00 6.43 3.44
CA PHE A 32 18.71 6.34 2.02
C PHE A 32 19.90 6.75 1.16
N VAL A 33 20.60 7.83 1.50
CA VAL A 33 21.86 8.26 0.82
C VAL A 33 22.93 7.17 0.98
N LEU A 34 23.06 6.59 2.16
CA LEU A 34 23.98 5.48 2.39
C LEU A 34 23.62 4.27 1.51
N ALA A 35 22.33 3.93 1.39
CA ALA A 35 21.89 2.86 0.50
C ALA A 35 22.28 3.14 -0.97
N ILE A 36 22.12 4.40 -1.43
CA ILE A 36 22.57 4.80 -2.78
C ILE A 36 24.08 4.60 -2.91
N ILE A 37 24.89 5.06 -1.98
CA ILE A 37 26.35 4.92 -2.04
C ILE A 37 26.74 3.43 -2.03
N LEU A 38 26.19 2.65 -1.13
CA LEU A 38 26.48 1.22 -0.98
C LEU A 38 26.04 0.41 -2.20
N SER A 39 25.04 0.82 -2.94
CA SER A 39 24.57 0.13 -4.17
C SER A 39 25.62 0.11 -5.27
N PHE A 40 26.61 1.00 -5.23
CA PHE A 40 27.73 1.06 -6.18
C PHE A 40 28.98 0.33 -5.68
N THR A 41 28.91 -0.42 -4.60
CA THR A 41 30.05 -1.09 -3.97
C THR A 41 29.93 -2.62 -4.05
N ASN A 42 30.95 -3.30 -3.53
CA ASN A 42 30.98 -4.75 -3.35
C ASN A 42 30.61 -5.19 -1.91
N LEU A 43 30.01 -4.32 -1.09
CA LEU A 43 29.79 -4.58 0.33
C LEU A 43 29.02 -5.88 0.60
N ARG A 44 29.69 -6.77 1.32
CA ARG A 44 29.12 -8.01 1.87
C ARG A 44 29.50 -8.10 3.36
N LEU A 45 28.54 -8.44 4.21
CA LEU A 45 28.82 -8.65 5.64
C LEU A 45 29.73 -9.87 5.81
N GLY A 46 30.71 -9.75 6.70
CA GLY A 46 31.66 -10.84 6.97
C GLY A 46 32.68 -11.11 5.85
N SER A 47 32.70 -10.33 4.77
CA SER A 47 33.71 -10.48 3.73
C SER A 47 35.05 -9.88 4.18
N PRO A 48 36.16 -10.60 3.99
CA PRO A 48 37.50 -10.06 4.24
C PRO A 48 37.99 -9.12 3.13
N LEU A 49 37.25 -9.00 2.05
CA LEU A 49 37.64 -8.15 0.89
C LEU A 49 37.46 -6.67 1.25
N PRO A 50 38.36 -5.80 0.77
CA PRO A 50 38.23 -4.37 0.95
C PRO A 50 36.96 -3.85 0.23
N LEU A 51 36.43 -2.74 0.78
CA LEU A 51 35.30 -2.06 0.13
C LEU A 51 35.80 -1.38 -1.13
N GLU A 52 35.26 -1.78 -2.27
CA GLU A 52 35.61 -1.26 -3.59
C GLU A 52 34.40 -0.68 -4.30
N PHE A 53 34.63 0.32 -5.12
CA PHE A 53 33.61 0.89 -6.00
C PHE A 53 33.46 0.02 -7.26
N MET A 54 32.27 -0.54 -7.46
CA MET A 54 31.95 -1.46 -8.55
C MET A 54 31.11 -0.83 -9.67
N GLY A 55 30.85 0.48 -9.60
CA GLY A 55 30.00 1.14 -10.58
C GLY A 55 28.60 0.50 -10.66
N PHE A 56 28.12 0.22 -11.85
CA PHE A 56 26.77 -0.33 -12.09
C PHE A 56 26.67 -1.86 -12.04
N THR A 57 27.71 -2.57 -11.64
CA THR A 57 27.73 -4.04 -11.63
C THR A 57 26.61 -4.66 -10.80
N GLN A 58 26.23 -4.04 -9.66
CA GLN A 58 25.11 -4.55 -8.85
C GLN A 58 23.79 -4.42 -9.59
N TYR A 59 23.60 -3.35 -10.35
CA TYR A 59 22.40 -3.13 -11.17
C TYR A 59 22.28 -4.14 -12.30
N GLU A 60 23.38 -4.46 -13.00
CA GLU A 60 23.40 -5.51 -14.00
C GLU A 60 23.05 -6.87 -13.41
N ARG A 61 23.59 -7.18 -12.24
CA ARG A 61 23.28 -8.42 -11.51
C ARG A 61 21.81 -8.54 -11.12
N ILE A 62 21.18 -7.48 -10.58
CA ILE A 62 19.77 -7.56 -10.16
C ILE A 62 18.82 -7.67 -11.36
N PHE A 63 19.10 -7.03 -12.50
CA PHE A 63 18.27 -7.15 -13.69
C PHE A 63 18.46 -8.49 -14.43
N SER A 64 19.54 -9.23 -14.13
CA SER A 64 19.76 -10.60 -14.59
C SER A 64 19.24 -11.65 -13.59
N ASP A 65 18.81 -11.23 -12.41
CA ASP A 65 18.31 -12.11 -11.35
C ASP A 65 16.82 -12.40 -11.55
N THR A 66 16.51 -13.65 -11.80
CA THR A 66 15.11 -14.11 -12.00
C THR A 66 14.22 -13.86 -10.81
N ALA A 67 14.73 -13.99 -9.56
CA ALA A 67 13.96 -13.73 -8.34
C ALA A 67 13.54 -12.25 -8.26
N PHE A 68 14.46 -11.33 -8.61
CA PHE A 68 14.15 -9.90 -8.65
C PHE A 68 13.10 -9.55 -9.71
N LEU A 69 13.17 -10.18 -10.89
CA LEU A 69 12.18 -9.96 -11.95
C LEU A 69 10.79 -10.51 -11.55
N TYR A 70 10.73 -11.69 -10.92
CA TYR A 70 9.49 -12.19 -10.33
C TYR A 70 8.96 -11.26 -9.25
N ALA A 71 9.82 -10.71 -8.41
CA ALA A 71 9.44 -9.78 -7.36
C ALA A 71 8.81 -8.49 -7.93
N LEU A 72 9.38 -7.91 -8.98
CA LEU A 72 8.82 -6.75 -9.68
C LEU A 72 7.44 -7.06 -10.28
N ARG A 73 7.32 -8.21 -10.95
CA ARG A 73 6.06 -8.69 -11.52
C ARG A 73 4.99 -8.86 -10.44
N ASN A 74 5.32 -9.54 -9.34
CA ASN A 74 4.38 -9.81 -8.27
C ASN A 74 3.94 -8.53 -7.55
N ASN A 75 4.86 -7.58 -7.27
CA ASN A 75 4.49 -6.27 -6.75
C ASN A 75 3.51 -5.53 -7.66
N THR A 76 3.77 -5.56 -8.98
CA THR A 76 2.90 -4.91 -9.97
C THR A 76 1.53 -5.58 -10.01
N LEU A 77 1.46 -6.92 -10.09
CA LEU A 77 0.21 -7.68 -10.09
C LEU A 77 -0.57 -7.45 -8.79
N PHE A 78 0.11 -7.48 -7.65
CA PHE A 78 -0.50 -7.22 -6.36
C PHE A 78 -1.11 -5.81 -6.30
N ALA A 79 -0.39 -4.78 -6.74
CA ALA A 79 -0.91 -3.42 -6.78
C ALA A 79 -2.11 -3.29 -7.74
N LEU A 80 -2.06 -3.92 -8.92
CA LEU A 80 -3.16 -3.92 -9.88
C LEU A 80 -4.42 -4.60 -9.36
N ILE A 81 -4.29 -5.57 -8.46
CA ILE A 81 -5.43 -6.26 -7.81
C ILE A 81 -5.91 -5.44 -6.61
N VAL A 82 -5.00 -5.10 -5.68
CA VAL A 82 -5.37 -4.52 -4.39
C VAL A 82 -5.88 -3.09 -4.54
N VAL A 83 -5.20 -2.24 -5.32
CA VAL A 83 -5.56 -0.82 -5.39
C VAL A 83 -7.00 -0.60 -5.89
N PRO A 84 -7.44 -1.15 -7.04
CA PRO A 84 -8.80 -0.93 -7.50
C PRO A 84 -9.85 -1.64 -6.66
N LEU A 85 -9.61 -2.89 -6.23
CA LEU A 85 -10.58 -3.66 -5.45
C LEU A 85 -10.78 -3.04 -4.07
N GLN A 86 -9.71 -2.71 -3.36
CA GLN A 86 -9.77 -2.13 -2.04
C GLN A 86 -10.41 -0.74 -2.07
N THR A 87 -10.04 0.12 -3.04
CA THR A 87 -10.63 1.45 -3.20
C THR A 87 -12.12 1.35 -3.57
N GLY A 88 -12.47 0.46 -4.49
CA GLY A 88 -13.87 0.22 -4.87
C GLY A 88 -14.73 -0.28 -3.70
N LEU A 89 -14.24 -1.26 -2.95
CA LEU A 89 -14.90 -1.75 -1.74
C LEU A 89 -15.03 -0.67 -0.67
N ALA A 90 -13.97 0.12 -0.45
CA ALA A 90 -14.00 1.23 0.51
C ALA A 90 -15.04 2.30 0.12
N LEU A 91 -15.13 2.64 -1.16
CA LEU A 91 -16.15 3.57 -1.67
C LEU A 91 -17.56 3.00 -1.48
N MET A 92 -17.76 1.73 -1.81
CA MET A 92 -19.04 1.05 -1.62
C MET A 92 -19.46 1.07 -0.14
N LEU A 93 -18.55 0.72 0.77
CA LEU A 93 -18.80 0.75 2.21
C LEU A 93 -19.07 2.17 2.70
N ALA A 94 -18.32 3.17 2.26
CA ALA A 94 -18.53 4.58 2.60
C ALA A 94 -19.94 5.05 2.19
N LEU A 95 -20.38 4.71 0.98
CA LEU A 95 -21.73 5.01 0.50
C LEU A 95 -22.83 4.33 1.31
N LEU A 96 -22.62 3.07 1.72
CA LEU A 96 -23.58 2.34 2.55
C LEU A 96 -23.70 2.95 3.95
N ILE A 97 -22.58 3.38 4.54
CA ILE A 97 -22.50 3.88 5.91
C ILE A 97 -22.73 5.41 5.99
N SER A 98 -22.82 6.11 4.87
CA SER A 98 -23.07 7.57 4.84
C SER A 98 -24.44 7.95 5.38
N ARG A 99 -25.40 7.03 5.38
CA ARG A 99 -26.78 7.26 5.86
C ARG A 99 -26.83 7.38 7.39
N PRO A 100 -27.64 8.29 7.93
CA PRO A 100 -27.76 8.51 9.38
C PRO A 100 -28.62 7.44 10.06
N LEU A 101 -28.08 6.24 10.23
CA LEU A 101 -28.71 5.16 10.98
C LEU A 101 -28.03 4.97 12.34
N ARG A 102 -28.79 4.65 13.40
CA ARG A 102 -28.30 4.54 14.78
C ARG A 102 -27.15 3.53 14.96
N ALA A 103 -27.08 2.46 14.12
CA ALA A 103 -26.05 1.44 14.20
C ALA A 103 -24.76 1.78 13.42
N MET A 104 -24.70 2.89 12.66
CA MET A 104 -23.56 3.18 11.76
C MET A 104 -22.25 3.40 12.50
N THR A 105 -22.27 3.90 13.72
CA THR A 105 -21.07 4.04 14.55
C THR A 105 -20.43 2.68 14.84
N VAL A 106 -21.23 1.67 15.14
CA VAL A 106 -20.75 0.31 15.38
C VAL A 106 -20.12 -0.28 14.10
N PHE A 107 -20.79 -0.12 12.96
CA PHE A 107 -20.23 -0.58 11.67
C PHE A 107 -18.93 0.12 11.31
N ARG A 108 -18.81 1.44 11.52
CA ARG A 108 -17.56 2.20 11.33
C ARG A 108 -16.45 1.61 12.19
N THR A 109 -16.71 1.33 13.45
CA THR A 109 -15.73 0.74 14.37
C THR A 109 -15.32 -0.67 13.92
N LEU A 110 -16.26 -1.53 13.55
CA LEU A 110 -15.98 -2.90 13.11
C LEU A 110 -15.13 -2.95 11.84
N PHE A 111 -15.44 -2.12 10.84
CA PHE A 111 -14.65 -2.08 9.60
C PHE A 111 -13.29 -1.40 9.79
N PHE A 112 -13.15 -0.49 10.73
CA PHE A 112 -11.89 0.18 11.02
C PHE A 112 -10.96 -0.66 11.93
N MET A 113 -11.53 -1.52 12.77
CA MET A 113 -10.79 -2.29 13.77
C MET A 113 -9.59 -3.10 13.18
N PRO A 114 -9.69 -3.75 12.01
CA PRO A 114 -8.56 -4.49 11.44
C PRO A 114 -7.31 -3.66 11.21
N VAL A 115 -7.46 -2.38 10.90
CA VAL A 115 -6.34 -1.46 10.63
C VAL A 115 -5.49 -1.18 11.88
N VAL A 116 -6.07 -1.30 13.05
CA VAL A 116 -5.39 -1.03 14.33
C VAL A 116 -4.37 -2.12 14.66
N PHE A 117 -4.57 -3.34 14.16
CA PHE A 117 -3.65 -4.44 14.42
C PHE A 117 -2.40 -4.36 13.54
N PRO A 118 -1.21 -4.68 14.09
CA PRO A 118 0.01 -4.82 13.28
C PRO A 118 -0.16 -5.84 12.16
N LEU A 119 0.36 -5.51 10.97
CA LEU A 119 0.29 -6.39 9.78
C LEU A 119 0.85 -7.79 10.04
N SER A 120 1.91 -7.88 10.83
CA SER A 120 2.52 -9.16 11.23
C SER A 120 1.57 -10.06 12.04
N LEU A 121 0.83 -9.48 12.99
CA LEU A 121 -0.17 -10.23 13.75
C LEU A 121 -1.32 -10.69 12.86
N VAL A 122 -1.81 -9.81 11.99
CA VAL A 122 -2.86 -10.14 11.01
C VAL A 122 -2.39 -11.29 10.10
N ALA A 123 -1.16 -11.25 9.61
CA ALA A 123 -0.61 -12.30 8.76
C ALA A 123 -0.61 -13.68 9.47
N VAL A 124 -0.20 -13.75 10.74
CA VAL A 124 -0.24 -14.99 11.53
C VAL A 124 -1.67 -15.54 11.66
N VAL A 125 -2.64 -14.68 11.96
CA VAL A 125 -4.05 -15.11 12.05
C VAL A 125 -4.56 -15.63 10.70
N TRP A 126 -4.20 -14.96 9.61
CA TRP A 126 -4.65 -15.38 8.27
C TRP A 126 -3.97 -16.67 7.79
N VAL A 127 -2.75 -17.00 8.27
CA VAL A 127 -2.16 -18.35 8.04
C VAL A 127 -3.09 -19.44 8.59
N LEU A 128 -3.69 -19.23 9.77
CA LEU A 128 -4.66 -20.18 10.34
C LEU A 128 -5.97 -20.21 9.54
N VAL A 129 -6.43 -19.05 9.05
CA VAL A 129 -7.64 -18.97 8.21
C VAL A 129 -7.46 -19.72 6.89
N PHE A 130 -6.26 -19.63 6.28
CA PHE A 130 -5.89 -20.29 5.04
C PHE A 130 -5.30 -21.69 5.23
N ALA A 131 -5.36 -22.25 6.44
CA ALA A 131 -4.82 -23.59 6.71
C ALA A 131 -5.34 -24.61 5.68
N PRO A 132 -4.47 -25.51 5.20
CA PRO A 132 -4.83 -26.51 4.21
C PRO A 132 -5.80 -27.55 4.78
N GLY A 133 -6.55 -28.21 3.89
CA GLY A 133 -7.45 -29.29 4.25
C GLY A 133 -8.85 -28.87 4.70
N PRO A 134 -9.75 -29.82 4.92
CA PRO A 134 -11.16 -29.55 5.26
C PRO A 134 -11.36 -28.86 6.59
N GLN A 135 -10.38 -28.97 7.51
CA GLN A 135 -10.42 -28.35 8.83
C GLN A 135 -9.92 -26.88 8.81
N GLY A 136 -9.35 -26.40 7.70
CA GLY A 136 -9.01 -25.01 7.52
C GLY A 136 -10.25 -24.12 7.56
N MET A 137 -10.21 -23.00 8.28
CA MET A 137 -11.38 -22.16 8.51
C MET A 137 -12.04 -21.71 7.18
N LEU A 138 -11.27 -21.22 6.22
CA LEU A 138 -11.80 -20.80 4.92
C LEU A 138 -12.32 -21.99 4.11
N ASN A 139 -11.59 -23.10 4.08
CA ASN A 139 -12.02 -24.32 3.40
C ASN A 139 -13.34 -24.86 3.98
N GLY A 140 -13.45 -24.92 5.30
CA GLY A 140 -14.68 -25.38 5.97
C GLY A 140 -15.88 -24.47 5.68
N VAL A 141 -15.69 -23.14 5.72
CA VAL A 141 -16.77 -22.20 5.36
C VAL A 141 -17.21 -22.39 3.89
N LEU A 142 -16.26 -22.52 2.96
CA LEU A 142 -16.57 -22.71 1.55
C LEU A 142 -17.22 -24.05 1.29
N GLU A 143 -16.84 -25.11 2.00
CA GLU A 143 -17.49 -26.44 1.91
C GLU A 143 -18.98 -26.36 2.33
N VAL A 144 -19.26 -25.71 3.47
CA VAL A 144 -20.64 -25.50 3.94
C VAL A 144 -21.44 -24.63 2.97
N LEU A 145 -20.89 -23.51 2.50
CA LEU A 145 -21.59 -22.61 1.56
C LEU A 145 -21.87 -23.25 0.20
N THR A 146 -21.03 -24.18 -0.23
CA THR A 146 -21.19 -24.88 -1.51
C THR A 146 -21.90 -26.25 -1.36
N LEU A 147 -22.44 -26.54 -0.18
CA LEU A 147 -23.13 -27.80 0.12
C LEU A 147 -22.27 -29.04 -0.19
N GLY A 148 -20.97 -28.96 0.15
CA GLY A 148 -20.01 -30.05 -0.04
C GLY A 148 -19.40 -30.16 -1.46
N VAL A 149 -19.70 -29.24 -2.36
CA VAL A 149 -19.11 -29.24 -3.73
C VAL A 149 -17.66 -28.71 -3.70
N TRP A 150 -17.31 -27.87 -2.71
CA TRP A 150 -15.97 -27.35 -2.57
C TRP A 150 -14.96 -28.43 -2.22
N LYS A 151 -13.86 -28.48 -2.97
CA LYS A 151 -12.69 -29.31 -2.61
C LYS A 151 -11.68 -28.43 -1.89
N ALA A 152 -11.26 -28.87 -0.69
CA ALA A 152 -10.29 -28.14 0.10
C ALA A 152 -8.99 -27.86 -0.69
N ARG A 153 -8.50 -26.62 -0.62
CA ARG A 153 -7.30 -26.16 -1.32
C ARG A 153 -6.24 -25.70 -0.33
N ASP A 154 -5.01 -25.78 -0.74
CA ASP A 154 -3.88 -25.16 -0.02
C ASP A 154 -3.61 -23.78 -0.62
N PHE A 155 -4.17 -22.76 0.01
CA PHE A 155 -4.13 -21.39 -0.53
C PHE A 155 -2.72 -20.78 -0.52
N LEU A 156 -1.88 -21.15 0.43
CA LEU A 156 -0.56 -20.53 0.62
C LEU A 156 0.56 -21.27 -0.11
N ASN A 157 0.40 -22.57 -0.35
CA ASN A 157 1.39 -23.39 -1.06
C ASN A 157 1.02 -23.66 -2.52
N ASP A 158 -0.11 -23.15 -3.02
CA ASP A 158 -0.44 -23.16 -4.45
C ASP A 158 0.05 -21.89 -5.11
N PRO A 159 0.98 -21.98 -6.11
CA PRO A 159 1.54 -20.81 -6.79
C PRO A 159 0.50 -19.92 -7.45
N SER A 160 -0.66 -20.46 -7.83
CA SER A 160 -1.74 -19.71 -8.47
C SER A 160 -2.63 -18.95 -7.49
N LEU A 161 -2.65 -19.36 -6.21
CA LEU A 161 -3.54 -18.81 -5.18
C LEU A 161 -2.82 -17.96 -4.14
N ALA A 162 -1.54 -18.23 -3.89
CA ALA A 162 -0.81 -17.63 -2.77
C ALA A 162 -0.79 -16.08 -2.81
N LEU A 163 -0.53 -15.48 -3.97
CA LEU A 163 -0.53 -14.01 -4.09
C LEU A 163 -1.95 -13.44 -3.89
N THR A 164 -2.97 -14.14 -4.36
CA THR A 164 -4.38 -13.74 -4.17
C THR A 164 -4.80 -13.85 -2.70
N ALA A 165 -4.35 -14.87 -1.97
CA ALA A 165 -4.59 -15.01 -0.54
C ALA A 165 -3.98 -13.83 0.25
N ILE A 166 -2.74 -13.44 -0.08
CA ILE A 166 -2.10 -12.25 0.51
C ILE A 166 -2.89 -10.98 0.15
N ALA A 167 -3.37 -10.86 -1.09
CA ALA A 167 -4.18 -9.73 -1.52
C ALA A 167 -5.51 -9.62 -0.75
N MET A 168 -6.19 -10.74 -0.50
CA MET A 168 -7.41 -10.79 0.34
C MET A 168 -7.14 -10.28 1.75
N THR A 169 -6.04 -10.72 2.37
CA THR A 169 -5.62 -10.28 3.70
C THR A 169 -5.41 -8.77 3.73
N SER A 170 -4.70 -8.22 2.72
CA SER A 170 -4.41 -6.79 2.60
C SER A 170 -5.68 -5.96 2.39
N ILE A 171 -6.58 -6.40 1.52
CA ILE A 171 -7.85 -5.73 1.25
C ILE A 171 -8.70 -5.69 2.51
N TRP A 172 -8.86 -6.84 3.19
CA TRP A 172 -9.62 -6.92 4.42
C TRP A 172 -9.09 -5.98 5.50
N GLN A 173 -7.77 -5.93 5.68
CA GLN A 173 -7.16 -5.07 6.69
C GLN A 173 -7.28 -3.59 6.33
N GLY A 174 -7.00 -3.21 5.07
CA GLY A 174 -6.85 -1.81 4.69
C GLY A 174 -8.16 -1.10 4.29
N VAL A 175 -9.21 -1.84 3.94
CA VAL A 175 -10.46 -1.26 3.40
C VAL A 175 -11.12 -0.27 4.37
N GLY A 176 -11.07 -0.53 5.68
CA GLY A 176 -11.68 0.32 6.69
C GLY A 176 -11.05 1.70 6.78
N PHE A 177 -9.73 1.80 6.65
CA PHE A 177 -9.02 3.09 6.64
C PHE A 177 -9.45 3.95 5.45
N GLN A 178 -9.48 3.38 4.27
CA GLN A 178 -9.91 4.07 3.06
C GLN A 178 -11.39 4.46 3.11
N MET A 179 -12.23 3.58 3.64
CA MET A 179 -13.65 3.85 3.87
C MET A 179 -13.87 5.10 4.72
N ILE A 180 -13.12 5.27 5.81
CA ILE A 180 -13.25 6.46 6.68
C ILE A 180 -12.86 7.74 5.94
N ILE A 181 -11.78 7.72 5.14
CA ILE A 181 -11.35 8.88 4.35
C ILE A 181 -12.43 9.28 3.32
N LEU A 182 -12.94 8.29 2.58
CA LEU A 182 -13.99 8.52 1.58
C LEU A 182 -15.31 8.93 2.22
N LEU A 183 -15.65 8.38 3.38
CA LEU A 183 -16.84 8.76 4.15
C LEU A 183 -16.77 10.22 4.62
N ALA A 184 -15.62 10.66 5.13
CA ALA A 184 -15.41 12.05 5.54
C ALA A 184 -15.57 13.02 4.35
N ALA A 185 -14.98 12.65 3.20
CA ALA A 185 -15.14 13.44 1.98
C ALA A 185 -16.59 13.46 1.48
N LEU A 186 -17.31 12.34 1.56
CA LEU A 186 -18.73 12.23 1.21
C LEU A 186 -19.61 13.15 2.06
N GLN A 187 -19.33 13.21 3.37
CA GLN A 187 -20.07 14.06 4.31
C GLN A 187 -19.76 15.56 4.11
N GLY A 188 -18.68 15.90 3.41
CA GLY A 188 -18.33 17.27 3.06
C GLY A 188 -19.02 17.78 1.79
N ILE A 189 -19.77 16.95 1.05
CA ILE A 189 -20.49 17.39 -0.15
C ILE A 189 -21.75 18.14 0.29
N PRO A 190 -21.96 19.42 -0.15
CA PRO A 190 -23.15 20.19 0.18
C PRO A 190 -24.44 19.51 -0.30
N GLU A 191 -25.45 19.43 0.56
CA GLU A 191 -26.73 18.78 0.22
C GLU A 191 -27.49 19.56 -0.86
N GLU A 192 -27.28 20.85 -0.94
CA GLU A 192 -27.88 21.76 -1.94
C GLU A 192 -27.60 21.29 -3.39
N LEU A 193 -26.42 20.68 -3.64
CA LEU A 193 -26.10 20.12 -4.96
C LEU A 193 -27.03 18.96 -5.33
N TYR A 194 -27.37 18.13 -4.38
CA TYR A 194 -28.29 17.01 -4.60
C TYR A 194 -29.74 17.48 -4.68
N GLU A 195 -30.11 18.54 -3.96
CA GLU A 195 -31.44 19.16 -4.03
C GLU A 195 -31.67 19.81 -5.40
N ALA A 196 -30.74 20.63 -5.84
CA ALA A 196 -30.80 21.25 -7.19
C ALA A 196 -30.92 20.17 -8.28
N ALA A 197 -30.10 19.13 -8.23
CA ALA A 197 -30.17 18.03 -9.21
C ALA A 197 -31.51 17.27 -9.16
N ARG A 198 -32.16 17.17 -8.00
CA ARG A 198 -33.50 16.58 -7.89
C ARG A 198 -34.57 17.46 -8.54
N VAL A 199 -34.47 18.76 -8.38
CA VAL A 199 -35.36 19.73 -9.05
C VAL A 199 -35.20 19.64 -10.55
N ASP A 200 -33.96 19.46 -11.07
CA ASP A 200 -33.65 19.26 -12.48
C ASP A 200 -34.05 17.85 -13.01
N GLY A 201 -34.63 16.99 -12.16
CA GLY A 201 -35.10 15.66 -12.53
C GLY A 201 -34.01 14.60 -12.60
N ALA A 202 -32.80 14.86 -12.08
CA ALA A 202 -31.71 13.88 -12.09
C ALA A 202 -32.01 12.66 -11.17
N ASN A 203 -31.90 11.46 -11.74
CA ASN A 203 -32.03 10.22 -10.99
C ASN A 203 -30.79 9.93 -10.13
N ARG A 204 -30.87 8.92 -9.22
CA ARG A 204 -29.77 8.57 -8.28
C ARG A 204 -28.47 8.19 -8.99
N ARG A 205 -28.52 7.54 -10.17
CA ARG A 205 -27.32 7.18 -10.94
C ARG A 205 -26.65 8.42 -11.52
N GLN A 206 -27.44 9.37 -12.01
CA GLN A 206 -26.95 10.66 -12.51
C GLN A 206 -26.34 11.50 -11.38
N GLN A 207 -27.00 11.59 -10.22
CA GLN A 207 -26.42 12.26 -9.04
C GLN A 207 -25.10 11.62 -8.62
N PHE A 208 -25.02 10.30 -8.60
CA PHE A 208 -23.77 9.60 -8.28
C PHE A 208 -22.66 9.92 -9.30
N ALA A 209 -22.93 9.81 -10.60
CA ALA A 209 -21.94 9.99 -11.66
C ALA A 209 -21.50 11.46 -11.82
N TYR A 210 -22.44 12.42 -11.71
CA TYR A 210 -22.19 13.83 -12.03
C TYR A 210 -21.97 14.72 -10.80
N ILE A 211 -22.32 14.27 -9.60
CA ILE A 211 -22.08 15.03 -8.36
C ILE A 211 -21.14 14.26 -7.45
N THR A 212 -21.51 13.05 -7.01
CA THR A 212 -20.75 12.33 -5.98
C THR A 212 -19.32 12.01 -6.44
N ILE A 213 -19.14 11.35 -7.57
CA ILE A 213 -17.81 10.96 -8.08
C ILE A 213 -16.91 12.16 -8.35
N PRO A 214 -17.37 13.23 -9.05
CA PRO A 214 -16.55 14.42 -9.25
C PRO A 214 -16.14 15.11 -7.96
N GLN A 215 -17.05 15.25 -6.99
CA GLN A 215 -16.73 15.85 -5.68
C GLN A 215 -15.76 14.99 -4.85
N LEU A 216 -15.84 13.67 -4.97
CA LEU A 216 -14.91 12.74 -4.30
C LEU A 216 -13.56 12.58 -5.00
N ARG A 217 -13.37 13.16 -6.19
CA ARG A 217 -12.17 12.93 -7.02
C ARG A 217 -10.87 13.14 -6.24
N ASN A 218 -10.75 14.20 -5.45
CA ASN A 218 -9.54 14.47 -4.65
C ASN A 218 -9.30 13.41 -3.58
N ALA A 219 -10.36 12.99 -2.88
CA ALA A 219 -10.29 11.94 -1.87
C ALA A 219 -9.96 10.58 -2.49
N ILE A 220 -10.57 10.24 -3.63
CA ILE A 220 -10.25 9.02 -4.38
C ILE A 220 -8.80 9.05 -4.85
N THR A 221 -8.32 10.17 -5.41
CA THR A 221 -6.93 10.34 -5.82
C THR A 221 -5.98 10.10 -4.65
N PHE A 222 -6.25 10.71 -3.50
CA PHE A 222 -5.45 10.53 -2.29
C PHE A 222 -5.44 9.06 -1.84
N VAL A 223 -6.60 8.42 -1.77
CA VAL A 223 -6.74 7.01 -1.39
C VAL A 223 -5.96 6.11 -2.35
N VAL A 224 -6.11 6.29 -3.66
CA VAL A 224 -5.39 5.51 -4.68
C VAL A 224 -3.88 5.67 -4.55
N LEU A 225 -3.38 6.91 -4.37
CA LEU A 225 -1.95 7.18 -4.19
C LEU A 225 -1.39 6.47 -2.95
N VAL A 226 -2.05 6.65 -1.80
CA VAL A 226 -1.62 6.02 -0.54
C VAL A 226 -1.67 4.51 -0.64
N THR A 227 -2.75 3.94 -1.21
CA THR A 227 -2.87 2.48 -1.39
C THR A 227 -1.82 1.92 -2.32
N THR A 228 -1.49 2.63 -3.40
CA THR A 228 -0.41 2.22 -4.29
C THR A 228 0.93 2.14 -3.55
N ILE A 229 1.28 3.18 -2.79
CA ILE A 229 2.52 3.18 -2.00
C ILE A 229 2.53 2.02 -1.00
N LEU A 230 1.41 1.78 -0.29
CA LEU A 230 1.28 0.68 0.67
C LEU A 230 1.36 -0.69 -0.01
N ALA A 231 0.73 -0.87 -1.18
CA ALA A 231 0.77 -2.11 -1.95
C ALA A 231 2.19 -2.46 -2.41
N PHE A 232 2.97 -1.47 -2.82
CA PHE A 232 4.38 -1.70 -3.16
C PHE A 232 5.24 -2.00 -1.93
N ARG A 233 4.89 -1.53 -0.74
CA ARG A 233 5.60 -1.82 0.52
C ARG A 233 5.28 -3.19 1.12
N LEU A 234 4.67 -4.10 0.38
CA LEU A 234 4.32 -5.44 0.82
C LEU A 234 5.57 -6.23 1.23
N PHE A 235 5.71 -6.51 2.53
CA PHE A 235 6.79 -7.28 3.12
C PHE A 235 6.31 -8.24 4.22
N ASP A 236 5.70 -7.71 5.30
CA ASP A 236 5.34 -8.48 6.51
C ASP A 236 4.49 -9.72 6.19
N GLN A 237 3.49 -9.56 5.35
CA GLN A 237 2.58 -10.66 4.96
C GLN A 237 3.33 -11.72 4.14
N VAL A 238 4.18 -11.30 3.20
CA VAL A 238 5.00 -12.23 2.42
C VAL A 238 5.96 -12.99 3.33
N GLN A 239 6.67 -12.28 4.21
CA GLN A 239 7.62 -12.87 5.15
C GLN A 239 6.99 -13.92 6.07
N ILE A 240 5.75 -13.68 6.54
CA ILE A 240 5.09 -14.54 7.53
C ILE A 240 4.28 -15.65 6.87
N MET A 241 3.52 -15.32 5.81
CA MET A 241 2.55 -16.26 5.24
C MET A 241 3.19 -17.26 4.27
N THR A 242 4.18 -16.84 3.48
CA THR A 242 4.69 -17.64 2.35
C THR A 242 6.20 -17.65 2.21
N GLN A 243 6.93 -16.73 2.86
CA GLN A 243 8.37 -16.56 2.71
C GLN A 243 8.81 -16.43 1.24
N GLY A 244 8.04 -15.69 0.44
CA GLY A 244 8.30 -15.51 -1.00
C GLY A 244 7.85 -16.67 -1.90
N GLY A 245 7.50 -17.83 -1.31
CA GLY A 245 7.08 -19.04 -2.01
C GLY A 245 5.60 -19.09 -2.39
N PRO A 246 5.17 -20.24 -2.96
CA PRO A 246 5.99 -21.27 -3.55
C PRO A 246 6.60 -20.80 -4.89
N SER A 247 7.79 -21.29 -5.24
CA SER A 247 8.46 -21.02 -6.53
C SER A 247 8.48 -19.54 -6.94
N HIS A 248 8.78 -18.64 -6.02
CA HIS A 248 8.77 -17.17 -6.17
C HIS A 248 7.39 -16.56 -6.50
N ALA A 249 6.27 -17.28 -6.30
CA ALA A 249 4.93 -16.80 -6.67
C ALA A 249 4.47 -15.58 -5.84
N THR A 250 5.04 -15.37 -4.68
CA THR A 250 4.68 -14.26 -3.78
C THR A 250 5.85 -13.36 -3.42
N THR A 251 7.06 -13.64 -3.93
CA THR A 251 8.22 -12.81 -3.64
C THR A 251 7.99 -11.36 -4.06
N THR A 252 8.50 -10.42 -3.27
CA THR A 252 8.39 -8.98 -3.51
C THR A 252 9.76 -8.32 -3.45
N VAL A 253 9.90 -7.13 -4.02
CA VAL A 253 11.21 -6.46 -4.09
C VAL A 253 11.78 -6.15 -2.71
N ILE A 254 10.95 -5.75 -1.76
CA ILE A 254 11.41 -5.50 -0.38
C ILE A 254 11.83 -6.82 0.28
N TYR A 255 11.08 -7.90 0.07
CA TYR A 255 11.43 -9.23 0.57
C TYR A 255 12.79 -9.69 0.03
N GLU A 256 13.02 -9.60 -1.28
CA GLU A 256 14.30 -9.95 -1.92
C GLU A 256 15.44 -9.04 -1.46
N ALA A 257 15.20 -7.73 -1.33
CA ALA A 257 16.21 -6.79 -0.85
C ALA A 257 16.66 -7.10 0.59
N VAL A 258 15.72 -7.41 1.49
CA VAL A 258 16.00 -7.80 2.88
C VAL A 258 16.71 -9.15 2.92
N THR A 259 16.27 -10.13 2.16
CA THR A 259 16.88 -11.47 2.08
C THR A 259 18.30 -11.38 1.48
N ALA A 260 18.52 -10.56 0.45
CA ALA A 260 19.84 -10.34 -0.11
C ALA A 260 20.78 -9.65 0.89
N ALA A 261 20.32 -8.59 1.55
CA ALA A 261 21.15 -7.82 2.46
C ALA A 261 21.50 -8.57 3.75
N PHE A 262 20.50 -9.18 4.38
CA PHE A 262 20.66 -9.78 5.72
C PHE A 262 20.72 -11.30 5.69
N GLY A 263 19.96 -11.98 4.85
CA GLY A 263 19.99 -13.43 4.72
C GLY A 263 21.24 -13.91 3.99
N SER A 264 21.52 -13.34 2.80
CA SER A 264 22.70 -13.68 1.97
C SER A 264 23.91 -12.79 2.23
N GLN A 265 23.81 -11.84 3.16
CA GLN A 265 24.87 -10.91 3.53
C GLN A 265 25.38 -10.01 2.38
N GLN A 266 24.62 -9.89 1.28
CA GLN A 266 24.96 -9.10 0.08
C GLN A 266 24.34 -7.70 0.20
N VAL A 267 24.88 -6.86 1.09
CA VAL A 267 24.32 -5.55 1.40
C VAL A 267 24.24 -4.64 0.17
N ALA A 268 25.29 -4.63 -0.65
CA ALA A 268 25.33 -3.83 -1.87
C ALA A 268 24.22 -4.23 -2.87
N LYS A 269 23.95 -5.54 -3.03
CA LYS A 269 22.86 -6.04 -3.87
C LYS A 269 21.49 -5.63 -3.33
N GLY A 270 21.25 -5.81 -2.04
CA GLY A 270 20.00 -5.37 -1.39
C GLY A 270 19.79 -3.85 -1.47
N ALA A 271 20.87 -3.08 -1.32
CA ALA A 271 20.84 -1.63 -1.50
C ALA A 271 20.47 -1.24 -2.95
N ALA A 272 21.06 -1.88 -3.96
CA ALA A 272 20.71 -1.64 -5.37
C ALA A 272 19.24 -1.97 -5.66
N MET A 273 18.71 -3.09 -5.15
CA MET A 273 17.29 -3.43 -5.25
C MET A 273 16.40 -2.34 -4.63
N THR A 274 16.77 -1.84 -3.46
CA THR A 274 16.03 -0.77 -2.75
C THR A 274 16.02 0.53 -3.53
N VAL A 275 17.15 0.93 -4.14
CA VAL A 275 17.26 2.17 -4.93
C VAL A 275 16.40 2.07 -6.21
N VAL A 276 16.48 0.95 -6.94
CA VAL A 276 15.64 0.73 -8.13
C VAL A 276 14.17 0.76 -7.78
N PHE A 277 13.79 0.08 -6.71
CA PHE A 277 12.42 0.01 -6.25
C PHE A 277 11.87 1.38 -5.81
N PHE A 278 12.64 2.13 -5.02
CA PHE A 278 12.27 3.50 -4.64
C PHE A 278 12.05 4.39 -5.86
N THR A 279 12.98 4.32 -6.83
CA THR A 279 12.88 5.11 -8.06
C THR A 279 11.63 4.73 -8.85
N LEU A 280 11.32 3.43 -8.97
CA LEU A 280 10.12 2.95 -9.64
C LEU A 280 8.84 3.47 -8.96
N VAL A 281 8.74 3.33 -7.63
CA VAL A 281 7.56 3.78 -6.86
C VAL A 281 7.42 5.30 -6.93
N LEU A 282 8.52 6.04 -6.88
CA LEU A 282 8.52 7.50 -7.03
C LEU A 282 7.99 7.91 -8.40
N LEU A 283 8.52 7.33 -9.48
CA LEU A 283 8.07 7.62 -10.84
C LEU A 283 6.59 7.28 -11.04
N LEU A 284 6.16 6.11 -10.55
CA LEU A 284 4.76 5.69 -10.60
C LEU A 284 3.85 6.67 -9.86
N THR A 285 4.24 7.10 -8.66
CA THR A 285 3.47 8.05 -7.86
C THR A 285 3.39 9.44 -8.51
N LEU A 286 4.49 9.89 -9.11
CA LEU A 286 4.52 11.14 -9.87
C LEU A 286 3.63 11.06 -11.12
N LEU A 287 3.65 9.94 -11.84
CA LEU A 287 2.79 9.68 -12.99
C LEU A 287 1.32 9.66 -12.58
N GLN A 288 0.96 8.93 -11.51
CA GLN A 288 -0.41 8.91 -10.98
C GLN A 288 -0.88 10.33 -10.61
N ARG A 289 -0.04 11.10 -9.90
CA ARG A 289 -0.34 12.47 -9.54
C ARG A 289 -0.54 13.35 -10.78
N TYR A 290 0.27 13.19 -11.81
CA TYR A 290 0.15 13.94 -13.06
C TYR A 290 -1.17 13.62 -13.79
N VAL A 291 -1.48 12.33 -13.96
CA VAL A 291 -2.70 11.86 -14.64
C VAL A 291 -3.98 12.25 -13.87
N MET A 292 -3.93 12.22 -12.54
CA MET A 292 -5.08 12.51 -11.67
C MET A 292 -5.15 14.00 -11.27
N LYS A 293 -4.20 14.84 -11.74
CA LYS A 293 -4.15 16.27 -11.43
C LYS A 293 -5.44 16.94 -11.90
N GLN A 294 -6.09 17.62 -10.98
CA GLN A 294 -7.23 18.49 -11.28
C GLN A 294 -6.70 19.82 -11.80
N GLU A 295 -7.26 20.34 -12.89
CA GLU A 295 -7.17 21.76 -13.19
C GLU A 295 -7.86 22.49 -12.04
N ARG A 296 -7.12 23.34 -11.33
CA ARG A 296 -7.73 24.24 -10.35
C ARG A 296 -8.64 25.16 -11.14
N VAL A 297 -9.95 24.98 -11.00
CA VAL A 297 -10.88 26.07 -11.29
C VAL A 297 -10.55 27.12 -10.24
N ILE A 298 -9.90 28.19 -10.68
CA ILE A 298 -9.64 29.36 -9.86
C ILE A 298 -11.00 30.05 -9.75
N GLU A 299 -11.59 30.00 -8.54
CA GLU A 299 -12.65 30.91 -8.14
C GLU A 299 -12.07 32.27 -7.84
#